data_5348912c8e111edd49651cc8b2c63ba6
#
_entry.id   5348912c8e111edd49651cc8b2c63ba6
#
_cell.length_a   1.000
_cell.length_b   1.000
_cell.length_c   1.000
_cell.angle_alpha   90.00
_cell.angle_beta   90.00
_cell.angle_gamma   90.00
#
_symmetry.space_group_name_H-M   'P 1'
#
loop_
_entity.id
_entity.type
_entity.pdbx_description
1 polymer ?
#
loop_
_entity_poly.entity_id
_entity_poly.type
_entity_poly.pdbx_seq_one_letter_code
_entity_poly.pdbx_strand_id
1 'polypeptide(L)'
;MTYSARSIIEPNRTLEIVVEANVTERKPHRAVVEMPFSFPFRDKAVQTHIKGFDIHEMLGTKMRAMFQRKRGRDLFDLYWALTKSPTPVDPAAIIASFEHYLKQEGTKAGRAEFIGILDNHLKDRGFCSDMQPLLRTDIAYDPQAAGKYVKAHLLNLLPA
;
A
#
# COMPACT_ATOMS: atom_id res chain seq x y z
N MET A 1 -3.13 20.07 1.09
CA MET A 1 -3.60 21.00 2.14
C MET A 1 -2.89 20.63 3.43
N THR A 2 -2.29 21.58 4.13
CA THR A 2 -1.54 21.32 5.36
C THR A 2 -2.25 22.01 6.53
N TYR A 3 -2.46 21.27 7.60
CA TYR A 3 -3.01 21.77 8.85
C TYR A 3 -1.90 21.74 9.90
N SER A 4 -1.72 22.84 10.63
CA SER A 4 -0.75 22.94 11.71
C SER A 4 -1.46 23.10 13.05
N ALA A 5 -1.01 22.37 14.06
CA ALA A 5 -1.53 22.47 15.41
C ALA A 5 -0.37 22.40 16.43
N ARG A 6 -0.51 23.09 17.56
CA ARG A 6 0.46 22.97 18.66
C ARG A 6 0.25 21.64 19.39
N SER A 7 1.35 20.95 19.71
CA SER A 7 1.29 19.75 20.53
C SER A 7 0.83 20.11 21.97
N ILE A 8 -0.07 19.29 22.52
CA ILE A 8 -0.51 19.42 23.91
C ILE A 8 0.57 18.87 24.85
N ILE A 9 1.32 17.86 24.39
CA ILE A 9 2.35 17.18 25.20
C ILE A 9 3.66 18.00 25.19
N GLU A 10 4.01 18.54 24.02
CA GLU A 10 5.22 19.35 23.82
C GLU A 10 4.81 20.73 23.26
N PRO A 11 4.49 21.73 24.10
CA PRO A 11 3.92 23.00 23.64
C PRO A 11 4.77 23.77 22.62
N ASN A 12 6.08 23.54 22.60
CA ASN A 12 7.01 24.16 21.65
C ASN A 12 7.09 23.42 20.32
N ARG A 13 6.40 22.26 20.17
CA ARG A 13 6.37 21.46 18.94
C ARG A 13 5.11 21.74 18.14
N THR A 14 5.28 22.10 16.88
CA THR A 14 4.20 22.14 15.91
C THR A 14 4.04 20.78 15.25
N LEU A 15 2.82 20.28 15.22
CA LEU A 15 2.42 19.09 14.49
C LEU A 15 1.84 19.54 13.13
N GLU A 16 2.27 18.92 12.07
CA GLU A 16 1.73 19.17 10.73
C GLU A 16 1.00 17.93 10.23
N ILE A 17 -0.23 18.13 9.78
CA ILE A 17 -1.03 17.10 9.13
C ILE A 17 -1.20 17.51 7.67
N VAL A 18 -0.65 16.71 6.78
CA VAL A 18 -0.78 16.92 5.33
C VAL A 18 -1.93 16.06 4.83
N VAL A 19 -2.92 16.70 4.20
CA VAL A 19 -4.02 16.02 3.52
C VAL A 19 -3.77 16.11 2.02
N GLU A 20 -3.54 14.96 1.41
CA GLU A 20 -3.34 14.83 -0.03
C GLU A 20 -4.53 14.09 -0.65
N ALA A 21 -5.00 14.58 -1.78
CA ALA A 21 -6.05 13.93 -2.56
C ALA A 21 -5.51 13.58 -3.95
N ASN A 22 -5.60 12.32 -4.33
CA ASN A 22 -5.33 11.91 -5.71
C ASN A 22 -6.51 12.33 -6.59
N VAL A 23 -6.24 13.19 -7.57
CA VAL A 23 -7.24 13.69 -8.54
C VAL A 23 -7.03 13.12 -9.93
N THR A 24 -6.02 12.30 -10.13
CA THR A 24 -5.64 11.72 -11.42
C THR A 24 -6.47 10.47 -11.71
N GLU A 25 -6.62 9.60 -10.72
CA GLU A 25 -7.36 8.35 -10.83
C GLU A 25 -8.82 8.57 -10.45
N ARG A 26 -9.61 9.06 -11.40
CA ARG A 26 -11.03 9.43 -11.15
C ARG A 26 -12.01 8.27 -11.35
N LYS A 27 -11.59 7.21 -12.02
CA LYS A 27 -12.45 6.06 -12.32
C LYS A 27 -11.80 4.81 -11.75
N PRO A 28 -12.36 4.24 -10.68
CA PRO A 28 -11.88 2.99 -10.14
C PRO A 28 -12.07 1.84 -11.16
N HIS A 29 -11.17 0.87 -11.13
CA HIS A 29 -11.28 -0.35 -11.92
C HIS A 29 -12.38 -1.27 -11.38
N ARG A 30 -12.50 -1.33 -10.05
CA ARG A 30 -13.51 -2.11 -9.33
C ARG A 30 -14.55 -1.20 -8.69
N ALA A 31 -15.67 -1.79 -8.25
CA ALA A 31 -16.69 -1.03 -7.54
C ALA A 31 -16.12 -0.44 -6.24
N VAL A 32 -16.46 0.80 -5.97
CA VAL A 32 -16.16 1.44 -4.68
C VAL A 32 -16.92 0.71 -3.59
N VAL A 33 -16.26 0.42 -2.49
CA VAL A 33 -16.84 -0.25 -1.32
C VAL A 33 -17.14 0.77 -0.21
N GLU A 34 -18.20 0.52 0.54
CA GLU A 34 -18.52 1.28 1.75
C GLU A 34 -18.17 0.44 2.98
N MET A 35 -17.28 0.98 3.80
CA MET A 35 -16.81 0.31 5.02
C MET A 35 -17.39 1.01 6.25
N PRO A 36 -18.01 0.29 7.17
CA PRO A 36 -18.43 0.85 8.45
C PRO A 36 -17.20 1.31 9.23
N PHE A 37 -17.25 2.51 9.76
CA PHE A 37 -16.19 3.08 10.56
C PHE A 37 -16.75 3.65 11.85
N SER A 38 -16.12 3.32 12.97
CA SER A 38 -16.50 3.83 14.28
C SER A 38 -15.26 4.38 14.99
N PHE A 39 -15.38 5.54 15.59
CA PHE A 39 -14.31 6.10 16.40
C PHE A 39 -14.85 6.80 17.64
N PRO A 40 -14.13 6.75 18.77
CA PRO A 40 -14.50 7.46 19.98
C PRO A 40 -14.29 8.96 19.78
N PHE A 41 -15.30 9.76 20.06
CA PHE A 41 -15.22 11.20 20.07
C PHE A 41 -15.89 11.76 21.32
N ARG A 42 -15.11 12.29 22.27
CA ARG A 42 -15.54 12.66 23.61
C ARG A 42 -16.25 11.48 24.29
N ASP A 43 -17.47 11.64 24.74
CA ASP A 43 -18.23 10.61 25.46
C ASP A 43 -19.11 9.74 24.56
N LYS A 44 -18.97 9.87 23.24
CA LYS A 44 -19.79 9.16 22.24
C LYS A 44 -18.94 8.45 21.21
N ALA A 45 -19.44 7.31 20.72
CA ALA A 45 -18.90 6.70 19.51
C ALA A 45 -19.60 7.30 18.28
N VAL A 46 -18.83 7.89 17.39
CA VAL A 46 -19.33 8.34 16.09
C VAL A 46 -19.24 7.17 15.13
N GLN A 47 -20.38 6.83 14.52
CA GLN A 47 -20.45 5.80 13.48
C GLN A 47 -20.69 6.46 12.13
N THR A 48 -19.97 6.00 11.11
CA THR A 48 -20.11 6.47 9.74
C THR A 48 -19.71 5.38 8.76
N HIS A 49 -19.88 5.64 7.46
CA HIS A 49 -19.39 4.79 6.40
C HIS A 49 -18.33 5.57 5.61
N ILE A 50 -17.22 4.91 5.33
CA ILE A 50 -16.15 5.47 4.51
C ILE A 50 -16.16 4.76 3.17
N LYS A 51 -16.22 5.56 2.09
CA LYS A 51 -16.06 5.06 0.73
C LYS A 51 -14.58 4.87 0.44
N GLY A 52 -14.24 3.71 -0.08
CA GLY A 52 -12.85 3.37 -0.42
C GLY A 52 -12.76 2.45 -1.63
N PHE A 53 -11.56 2.24 -2.11
CA PHE A 53 -11.31 1.24 -3.12
C PHE A 53 -11.44 -0.17 -2.54
N ASP A 54 -11.85 -1.12 -3.39
CA ASP A 54 -11.74 -2.55 -3.10
C ASP A 54 -10.28 -2.91 -2.75
N ILE A 55 -10.09 -3.88 -1.85
CA ILE A 55 -8.76 -4.26 -1.36
C ILE A 55 -7.83 -4.69 -2.49
N HIS A 56 -8.33 -5.43 -3.49
CA HIS A 56 -7.53 -5.89 -4.62
C HIS A 56 -7.10 -4.74 -5.52
N GLU A 57 -7.95 -3.73 -5.68
CA GLU A 57 -7.60 -2.51 -6.40
C GLU A 57 -6.54 -1.70 -5.64
N MET A 58 -6.71 -1.53 -4.33
CA MET A 58 -5.70 -0.87 -3.49
C MET A 58 -4.35 -1.56 -3.61
N LEU A 59 -4.32 -2.90 -3.55
CA LEU A 59 -3.08 -3.67 -3.67
C LEU A 59 -2.51 -3.63 -5.10
N GLY A 60 -3.35 -3.59 -6.13
CA GLY A 60 -2.92 -3.37 -7.51
C GLY A 60 -2.22 -2.02 -7.69
N THR A 61 -2.77 -0.94 -7.10
CA THR A 61 -2.11 0.38 -7.11
C THR A 61 -0.85 0.41 -6.26
N LYS A 62 -0.78 -0.33 -5.15
CA LYS A 62 0.43 -0.50 -4.34
C LYS A 62 1.52 -1.25 -5.10
N MET A 63 1.15 -2.29 -5.84
CA MET A 63 2.06 -3.00 -6.70
C MET A 63 2.66 -2.06 -7.77
N ARG A 64 1.84 -1.25 -8.44
CA ARG A 64 2.30 -0.22 -9.38
C ARG A 64 3.26 0.76 -8.71
N ALA A 65 2.90 1.28 -7.53
CA ALA A 65 3.73 2.22 -6.78
C ALA A 65 5.10 1.63 -6.43
N MET A 66 5.18 0.34 -6.07
CA MET A 66 6.43 -0.35 -5.76
C MET A 66 7.41 -0.34 -6.95
N PHE A 67 6.90 -0.36 -8.20
CA PHE A 67 7.74 -0.30 -9.39
C PHE A 67 8.06 1.12 -9.83
N GLN A 68 7.19 2.08 -9.58
CA GLN A 68 7.39 3.48 -9.94
C GLN A 68 8.29 4.23 -8.95
N ARG A 69 8.33 3.77 -7.69
CA ARG A 69 9.08 4.41 -6.62
C ARG A 69 9.74 3.37 -5.71
N LYS A 70 10.92 3.69 -5.21
CA LYS A 70 11.67 2.80 -4.33
C LYS A 70 11.28 3.04 -2.86
N ARG A 71 10.14 2.47 -2.41
CA ARG A 71 9.63 2.57 -1.03
C ARG A 71 9.34 1.18 -0.47
N GLY A 72 10.02 0.80 0.61
CA GLY A 72 9.89 -0.51 1.25
C GLY A 72 8.50 -0.77 1.84
N ARG A 73 7.77 0.29 2.19
CA ARG A 73 6.39 0.19 2.69
C ARG A 73 5.42 -0.38 1.66
N ASP A 74 5.65 -0.16 0.37
CA ASP A 74 4.78 -0.74 -0.67
C ASP A 74 4.93 -2.26 -0.73
N LEU A 75 6.14 -2.78 -0.52
CA LEU A 75 6.38 -4.23 -0.37
C LEU A 75 5.77 -4.78 0.92
N PHE A 76 5.90 -4.04 2.04
CA PHE A 76 5.28 -4.42 3.31
C PHE A 76 3.76 -4.56 3.16
N ASP A 77 3.08 -3.59 2.56
CA ASP A 77 1.63 -3.60 2.38
C ASP A 77 1.16 -4.82 1.58
N LEU A 78 1.86 -5.16 0.48
CA LEU A 78 1.57 -6.36 -0.31
C LEU A 78 1.77 -7.64 0.49
N TYR A 79 2.92 -7.76 1.14
CA TYR A 79 3.24 -8.94 1.96
C TYR A 79 2.25 -9.13 3.11
N TRP A 80 1.95 -8.04 3.82
CA TRP A 80 1.01 -8.05 4.95
C TRP A 80 -0.39 -8.47 4.51
N ALA A 81 -0.90 -7.89 3.44
CA ALA A 81 -2.21 -8.24 2.91
C ALA A 81 -2.30 -9.71 2.48
N LEU A 82 -1.29 -10.22 1.79
CA LEU A 82 -1.25 -11.61 1.34
C LEU A 82 -1.12 -12.64 2.48
N THR A 83 -0.59 -12.23 3.65
CA THR A 83 -0.29 -13.17 4.74
C THR A 83 -1.13 -12.96 6.00
N LYS A 84 -1.64 -11.75 6.24
CA LYS A 84 -2.26 -11.35 7.51
C LYS A 84 -3.62 -10.70 7.35
N SER A 85 -4.12 -10.49 6.13
CA SER A 85 -5.47 -9.93 5.94
C SER A 85 -6.52 -10.83 6.58
N PRO A 86 -7.46 -10.29 7.37
CA PRO A 86 -8.59 -11.05 7.90
C PRO A 86 -9.55 -11.51 6.80
N THR A 87 -9.59 -10.81 5.67
CA THR A 87 -10.34 -11.19 4.49
C THR A 87 -9.39 -11.81 3.46
N PRO A 88 -9.71 -12.98 2.91
CA PRO A 88 -8.90 -13.59 1.87
C PRO A 88 -8.69 -12.64 0.70
N VAL A 89 -7.46 -12.52 0.26
CA VAL A 89 -7.06 -11.68 -0.86
C VAL A 89 -6.76 -12.58 -2.06
N ASP A 90 -7.39 -12.29 -3.20
CA ASP A 90 -7.16 -13.02 -4.44
C ASP A 90 -6.00 -12.37 -5.24
N PRO A 91 -4.85 -13.04 -5.39
CA PRO A 91 -3.73 -12.51 -6.15
C PRO A 91 -4.08 -12.22 -7.62
N ALA A 92 -4.96 -13.02 -8.24
CA ALA A 92 -5.35 -12.79 -9.63
C ALA A 92 -6.14 -11.48 -9.79
N ALA A 93 -7.00 -11.15 -8.83
CA ALA A 93 -7.74 -9.89 -8.81
C ALA A 93 -6.81 -8.67 -8.58
N ILE A 94 -5.72 -8.83 -7.81
CA ILE A 94 -4.69 -7.80 -7.65
C ILE A 94 -3.99 -7.56 -8.99
N ILE A 95 -3.56 -8.62 -9.67
CA ILE A 95 -2.90 -8.54 -10.97
C ILE A 95 -3.80 -7.87 -12.00
N ALA A 96 -5.07 -8.25 -12.08
CA ALA A 96 -6.03 -7.63 -13.00
C ALA A 96 -6.15 -6.11 -12.77
N SER A 97 -6.20 -5.67 -11.51
CA SER A 97 -6.24 -4.24 -11.18
C SER A 97 -4.92 -3.53 -11.52
N PHE A 98 -3.79 -4.18 -11.25
CA PHE A 98 -2.47 -3.68 -11.61
C PHE A 98 -2.31 -3.48 -13.12
N GLU A 99 -2.65 -4.49 -13.93
CA GLU A 99 -2.58 -4.44 -15.40
C GLU A 99 -3.51 -3.36 -15.98
N HIS A 100 -4.69 -3.18 -15.38
CA HIS A 100 -5.61 -2.11 -15.78
C HIS A 100 -4.93 -0.74 -15.70
N TYR A 101 -4.26 -0.43 -14.59
CA TYR A 101 -3.59 0.85 -14.40
C TYR A 101 -2.33 1.00 -15.26
N LEU A 102 -1.55 -0.06 -15.44
CA LEU A 102 -0.42 -0.04 -16.37
C LEU A 102 -0.85 0.25 -17.82
N LYS A 103 -1.96 -0.37 -18.23
CA LYS A 103 -2.53 -0.14 -19.57
C LYS A 103 -2.97 1.31 -19.76
N GLN A 104 -3.55 1.94 -18.75
CA GLN A 104 -3.93 3.37 -18.80
C GLN A 104 -2.71 4.28 -18.95
N GLU A 105 -1.57 3.91 -18.37
CA GLU A 105 -0.30 4.65 -18.48
C GLU A 105 0.47 4.33 -19.77
N GLY A 106 -0.01 3.39 -20.59
CA GLY A 106 0.70 2.94 -21.79
C GLY A 106 1.97 2.15 -21.50
N THR A 107 2.17 1.73 -20.24
CA THR A 107 3.34 0.95 -19.80
C THR A 107 3.12 -0.52 -20.12
N LYS A 108 4.13 -1.12 -20.76
CA LYS A 108 4.20 -2.57 -20.99
C LYS A 108 5.46 -3.07 -20.31
N ALA A 109 5.30 -3.82 -19.25
CA ALA A 109 6.42 -4.46 -18.58
C ALA A 109 6.07 -5.92 -18.30
N GLY A 110 7.01 -6.80 -18.55
CA GLY A 110 6.86 -8.24 -18.31
C GLY A 110 7.27 -8.66 -16.91
N ARG A 111 6.92 -9.89 -16.55
CA ARG A 111 7.26 -10.52 -15.27
C ARG A 111 8.74 -10.35 -14.90
N ALA A 112 9.63 -10.65 -15.84
CA ALA A 112 11.07 -10.61 -15.61
C ALA A 112 11.56 -9.22 -15.21
N GLU A 113 11.00 -8.17 -15.81
CA GLU A 113 11.33 -6.78 -15.49
C GLU A 113 10.90 -6.43 -14.07
N PHE A 114 9.68 -6.76 -13.67
CA PHE A 114 9.20 -6.50 -12.32
C PHE A 114 9.99 -7.27 -11.27
N ILE A 115 10.32 -8.52 -11.51
CA ILE A 115 11.19 -9.31 -10.62
C ILE A 115 12.56 -8.63 -10.50
N GLY A 116 13.16 -8.21 -11.62
CA GLY A 116 14.45 -7.53 -11.63
C GLY A 116 14.44 -6.20 -10.86
N ILE A 117 13.37 -5.40 -10.99
CA ILE A 117 13.19 -4.16 -10.23
C ILE A 117 13.12 -4.46 -8.73
N LEU A 118 12.30 -5.43 -8.31
CA LEU A 118 12.19 -5.80 -6.89
C LEU A 118 13.52 -6.33 -6.35
N ASP A 119 14.24 -7.16 -7.11
CA ASP A 119 15.56 -7.68 -6.71
C ASP A 119 16.58 -6.55 -6.53
N ASN A 120 16.52 -5.51 -7.36
CA ASN A 120 17.37 -4.33 -7.20
C ASN A 120 16.95 -3.48 -5.99
N HIS A 121 15.66 -3.33 -5.73
CA HIS A 121 15.18 -2.65 -4.53
C HIS A 121 15.63 -3.37 -3.24
N LEU A 122 15.60 -4.69 -3.21
CA LEU A 122 16.01 -5.50 -2.05
C LEU A 122 17.52 -5.42 -1.75
N LYS A 123 18.35 -4.96 -2.68
CA LYS A 123 19.77 -4.68 -2.45
C LYS A 123 19.99 -3.30 -1.80
N ASP A 124 18.99 -2.42 -1.83
CA ASP A 124 19.09 -1.06 -1.30
C ASP A 124 18.76 -1.04 0.18
N ARG A 125 19.71 -0.52 0.97
CA ARG A 125 19.56 -0.44 2.43
C ARG A 125 18.39 0.46 2.85
N GLY A 126 18.19 1.59 2.16
CA GLY A 126 17.09 2.52 2.44
C GLY A 126 15.72 1.88 2.22
N PHE A 127 15.58 1.14 1.12
CA PHE A 127 14.36 0.37 0.84
C PHE A 127 14.08 -0.67 1.95
N CYS A 128 15.09 -1.45 2.34
CA CYS A 128 14.95 -2.49 3.35
C CYS A 128 14.64 -1.92 4.74
N SER A 129 15.12 -0.72 5.08
CA SER A 129 14.89 -0.10 6.38
C SER A 129 13.68 0.85 6.44
N ASP A 130 13.00 1.12 5.32
CA ASP A 130 11.92 2.11 5.21
C ASP A 130 10.76 1.86 6.19
N MET A 131 10.49 0.58 6.52
CA MET A 131 9.42 0.21 7.46
C MET A 131 9.84 0.22 8.93
N GLN A 132 11.13 0.10 9.25
CA GLN A 132 11.59 -0.05 10.64
C GLN A 132 11.04 1.02 11.60
N PRO A 133 11.07 2.33 11.27
CA PRO A 133 10.56 3.36 12.19
C PRO A 133 9.03 3.41 12.30
N LEU A 134 8.30 2.69 11.45
CA LEU A 134 6.83 2.67 11.39
C LEU A 134 6.22 1.42 12.02
N LEU A 135 7.02 0.38 12.21
CA LEU A 135 6.55 -0.88 12.79
C LEU A 135 6.38 -0.79 14.30
N ARG A 136 5.31 -1.36 14.78
CA ARG A 136 5.15 -1.62 16.22
C ARG A 136 6.18 -2.65 16.65
N THR A 137 6.60 -2.59 17.90
CA THR A 137 7.66 -3.46 18.44
C THR A 137 7.32 -4.96 18.46
N ASP A 138 6.02 -5.28 18.40
CA ASP A 138 5.51 -6.66 18.34
C ASP A 138 5.43 -7.26 16.92
N ILE A 139 5.74 -6.46 15.89
CA ILE A 139 5.70 -6.89 14.49
C ILE A 139 7.11 -7.17 13.99
N ALA A 140 7.39 -8.45 13.74
CA ALA A 140 8.61 -8.85 13.04
C ALA A 140 8.40 -8.76 11.52
N TYR A 141 9.31 -8.09 10.83
CA TYR A 141 9.30 -7.94 9.38
C TYR A 141 10.70 -8.09 8.81
N ASP A 142 10.82 -8.99 7.84
CA ASP A 142 12.03 -9.18 7.03
C ASP A 142 11.73 -8.86 5.56
N PRO A 143 12.30 -7.78 4.99
CA PRO A 143 12.07 -7.39 3.60
C PRO A 143 12.52 -8.47 2.59
N GLN A 144 13.57 -9.24 2.89
CA GLN A 144 14.06 -10.30 2.00
C GLN A 144 13.07 -11.46 1.93
N ALA A 145 12.56 -11.90 3.08
CA ALA A 145 11.51 -12.91 3.15
C ALA A 145 10.21 -12.43 2.49
N ALA A 146 9.82 -11.18 2.72
CA ALA A 146 8.66 -10.56 2.09
C ALA A 146 8.78 -10.49 0.57
N GLY A 147 9.94 -10.08 0.06
CA GLY A 147 10.22 -10.04 -1.37
C GLY A 147 10.16 -11.42 -2.02
N LYS A 148 10.74 -12.44 -1.37
CA LYS A 148 10.63 -13.83 -1.83
C LYS A 148 9.19 -14.30 -1.89
N TYR A 149 8.39 -14.00 -0.86
CA TYR A 149 6.99 -14.37 -0.78
C TYR A 149 6.15 -13.70 -1.89
N VAL A 150 6.29 -12.37 -2.04
CA VAL A 150 5.55 -11.59 -3.06
C VAL A 150 5.92 -12.04 -4.47
N LYS A 151 7.20 -12.34 -4.75
CA LYS A 151 7.60 -12.93 -6.04
C LYS A 151 6.88 -14.24 -6.31
N ALA A 152 6.88 -15.14 -5.34
CA ALA A 152 6.32 -16.49 -5.51
C ALA A 152 4.79 -16.47 -5.68
N HIS A 153 4.07 -15.62 -4.94
CA HIS A 153 2.61 -15.67 -4.83
C HIS A 153 1.88 -14.58 -5.62
N LEU A 154 2.61 -13.57 -6.11
CA LEU A 154 2.02 -12.47 -6.86
C LEU A 154 2.73 -12.24 -8.20
N LEU A 155 4.05 -11.94 -8.21
CA LEU A 155 4.72 -11.56 -9.46
C LEU A 155 4.81 -12.71 -10.47
N ASN A 156 4.86 -13.96 -10.02
CA ASN A 156 4.84 -15.12 -10.91
C ASN A 156 3.52 -15.32 -11.67
N LEU A 157 2.46 -14.62 -11.27
CA LEU A 157 1.18 -14.61 -11.98
C LEU A 157 1.15 -13.61 -13.15
N LEU A 158 2.12 -12.69 -13.21
CA LEU A 158 2.24 -11.78 -14.34
C LEU A 158 2.54 -12.52 -15.64
N PRO A 159 2.07 -12.02 -16.78
CA PRO A 159 2.45 -12.56 -18.08
C PRO A 159 3.97 -12.49 -18.31
N ALA A 160 4.47 -13.40 -19.13
CA ALA A 160 5.89 -13.52 -19.47
C ALA A 160 6.38 -12.28 -20.24
#